data_f68ec44543fec49496dc427b07e704ce
#
_entry.id   f68ec44543fec49496dc427b07e704ce
#
_cell.length_a   1.000
_cell.length_b   1.000
_cell.length_c   1.000
_cell.angle_alpha   90.00
_cell.angle_beta   90.00
_cell.angle_gamma   90.00
#
_symmetry.space_group_name_H-M   'P 1'
#
loop_
_entity.id
_entity.type
_entity.pdbx_description
1 polymer ?
#
loop_
_entity_poly.entity_id
_entity_poly.type
_entity_poly.pdbx_seq_one_letter_code
_entity_poly.pdbx_strand_id
1 'polypeptide(L)' 'MTQITPLDKLRVPLGGQEIELQQVDFDTGGMSFLRTRIREKSRFTIFDIDRDTAEAWGRALLAWADQQQRETPTP' A
#
# COMPACT_ATOMS: atom_id res chain seq x y z
N MET A 1 17.34 13.76 -9.76
CA MET A 1 15.90 14.07 -9.75
C MET A 1 15.13 12.87 -9.28
N THR A 2 14.25 13.04 -8.28
CA THR A 2 13.44 11.93 -7.78
C THR A 2 12.35 11.61 -8.80
N GLN A 3 12.18 10.32 -9.09
CA GLN A 3 11.15 9.87 -10.02
C GLN A 3 10.09 9.09 -9.25
N ILE A 4 8.83 9.43 -9.47
CA ILE A 4 7.70 8.77 -8.82
C ILE A 4 6.85 8.11 -9.89
N THR A 5 6.62 6.81 -9.73
CA THR A 5 5.82 6.01 -10.66
C THR A 5 4.58 5.52 -9.95
N PRO A 6 3.38 5.91 -10.40
CA PRO A 6 2.15 5.39 -9.80
C PRO A 6 2.01 3.89 -10.04
N LEU A 7 1.61 3.15 -9.02
CA LEU A 7 1.43 1.71 -9.13
C LEU A 7 -0.02 1.30 -9.00
N ASP A 8 -0.70 1.77 -7.96
CA ASP A 8 -2.07 1.37 -7.69
C ASP A 8 -2.78 2.39 -6.82
N LYS A 9 -4.09 2.35 -6.85
CA LYS A 9 -4.91 3.22 -6.03
C LYS A 9 -6.19 2.49 -5.66
N LEU A 10 -6.45 2.43 -4.35
CA LEU A 10 -7.59 1.72 -3.80
C LEU A 10 -8.43 2.67 -2.98
N ARG A 11 -9.72 2.44 -2.97
CA ARG A 11 -10.63 3.17 -2.10
C ARG A 11 -11.27 2.22 -1.13
N VAL A 12 -11.25 2.56 0.16
CA VAL A 12 -11.90 1.77 1.18
C VAL A 12 -13.38 2.15 1.21
N PRO A 13 -14.29 1.23 0.81
CA PRO A 13 -15.70 1.61 0.67
C PRO A 13 -16.35 2.08 1.94
N LEU A 14 -16.02 1.44 3.06
CA LEU A 14 -16.68 1.71 4.31
C LEU A 14 -16.26 3.05 4.92
N GLY A 15 -14.98 3.35 4.90
CA GLY A 15 -14.45 4.57 5.50
C GLY A 15 -14.17 5.69 4.53
N GLY A 16 -14.14 5.41 3.24
CA GLY A 16 -13.87 6.39 2.22
C GLY A 16 -12.41 6.80 2.09
N GLN A 17 -11.50 6.12 2.78
CA GLN A 17 -10.09 6.40 2.64
C GLN A 17 -9.58 5.99 1.26
N GLU A 18 -8.59 6.72 0.76
CA GLU A 18 -7.89 6.34 -0.46
C GLU A 18 -6.48 5.89 -0.11
N ILE A 19 -6.07 4.74 -0.64
CA ILE A 19 -4.73 4.21 -0.46
C ILE A 19 -4.05 4.21 -1.82
N GLU A 20 -2.95 4.93 -1.92
CA GLU A 20 -2.19 5.01 -3.17
C GLU A 20 -0.81 4.43 -2.97
N LEU A 21 -0.38 3.62 -3.92
CA LEU A 21 0.96 3.02 -3.91
C LEU A 21 1.76 3.61 -5.06
N GLN A 22 2.97 4.03 -4.76
CA GLN A 22 3.87 4.63 -5.74
C GLN A 22 5.28 4.07 -5.55
N GLN A 23 6.00 3.92 -6.66
CA GLN A 23 7.41 3.61 -6.58
C GLN A 23 8.21 4.90 -6.59
N VAL A 24 9.16 5.00 -5.68
CA VAL A 24 10.02 6.18 -5.58
C VAL A 24 11.45 5.78 -5.87
N ASP A 25 12.04 6.42 -6.87
CA ASP A 25 13.43 6.22 -7.25
C ASP A 25 14.18 7.52 -7.02
N PHE A 26 15.25 7.45 -6.23
CA PHE A 26 16.07 8.62 -5.92
C PHE A 26 17.26 8.73 -6.90
N ASP A 27 17.73 9.96 -7.08
CA ASP A 27 18.80 10.27 -8.05
C ASP A 27 20.08 9.50 -7.87
N THR A 28 20.39 9.19 -6.62
CA THR A 28 21.69 8.60 -6.31
C THR A 28 21.80 7.15 -6.78
N GLY A 29 20.75 6.62 -7.38
CA GLY A 29 20.70 5.21 -7.73
C GLY A 29 20.44 4.39 -6.47
N GLY A 30 20.54 3.09 -6.60
CA GLY A 30 20.27 2.20 -5.50
C GLY A 30 18.86 1.64 -5.59
N MET A 31 18.32 1.22 -4.45
CA MET A 31 17.05 0.56 -4.46
C MET A 31 15.88 1.53 -4.51
N SER A 32 14.80 1.05 -5.12
CA SER A 32 13.53 1.77 -5.12
C SER A 32 12.81 1.58 -3.79
N PHE A 33 11.97 2.53 -3.45
CA PHE A 33 11.11 2.44 -2.27
C PHE A 33 9.65 2.43 -2.69
N LEU A 34 8.82 1.81 -1.87
CA LEU A 34 7.39 1.86 -2.05
C LEU A 34 6.83 2.97 -1.16
N ARG A 35 6.20 3.94 -1.78
CA ARG A 35 5.53 5.00 -1.04
C ARG A 35 4.06 4.64 -0.89
N THR A 36 3.61 4.60 0.37
CA THR A 36 2.21 4.41 0.69
C THR A 36 1.64 5.75 1.10
N ARG A 37 0.59 6.17 0.40
CA ARG A 37 -0.05 7.44 0.65
C ARG A 37 -1.51 7.18 0.96
N ILE A 38 -1.92 7.53 2.17
CA ILE A 38 -3.28 7.32 2.63
C ILE A 38 -3.95 8.67 2.85
N ARG A 39 -5.07 8.87 2.17
CA ARG A 39 -5.85 10.09 2.38
C ARG A 39 -7.13 9.74 3.13
N GLU A 40 -7.33 10.42 4.24
CA GLU A 40 -8.53 10.29 5.05
C GLU A 40 -9.10 11.69 5.25
N LYS A 41 -10.17 12.02 4.53
CA LYS A 41 -10.72 13.38 4.47
C LYS A 41 -9.64 14.36 4.00
N SER A 42 -9.24 15.32 4.84
CA SER A 42 -8.19 16.27 4.50
C SER A 42 -6.82 15.87 5.05
N ARG A 43 -6.73 14.71 5.68
CA ARG A 43 -5.47 14.22 6.26
C ARG A 43 -4.77 13.28 5.32
N PHE A 44 -3.44 13.39 5.30
CA PHE A 44 -2.59 12.48 4.53
C PHE A 44 -1.61 11.81 5.46
N THR A 45 -1.43 10.51 5.26
CA THR A 45 -0.36 9.74 5.87
C THR A 45 0.52 9.22 4.75
N ILE A 46 1.81 9.57 4.78
CA ILE A 46 2.73 9.19 3.72
C ILE A 46 3.97 8.59 4.37
N PHE A 47 4.34 7.40 3.92
CA PHE A 47 5.59 6.77 4.39
C PHE A 47 6.15 5.88 3.29
N ASP A 48 7.46 5.71 3.34
CA ASP A 48 8.19 4.89 2.36
C ASP A 48 8.71 3.64 3.05
N ILE A 49 8.58 2.51 2.38
CA ILE A 49 9.07 1.24 2.89
C ILE A 49 9.95 0.56 1.84
N ASP A 50 10.84 -0.30 2.33
CA ASP A 50 11.72 -1.08 1.48
C ASP A 50 11.00 -2.33 0.95
N ARG A 51 11.68 -3.03 0.06
CA ARG A 51 11.14 -4.22 -0.58
C ARG A 51 10.74 -5.30 0.41
N ASP A 52 11.61 -5.58 1.38
CA ASP A 52 11.35 -6.66 2.33
C ASP A 52 10.18 -6.36 3.26
N THR A 53 10.08 -5.11 3.68
CA THR A 53 8.94 -4.67 4.49
C THR A 53 7.65 -4.74 3.69
N ALA A 54 7.69 -4.34 2.43
CA ALA A 54 6.52 -4.42 1.56
C ALA A 54 6.07 -5.87 1.38
N GLU A 55 7.01 -6.79 1.21
CA GLU A 55 6.69 -8.20 1.06
C GLU A 55 6.05 -8.76 2.32
N ALA A 56 6.63 -8.46 3.48
CA ALA A 56 6.09 -8.95 4.75
C ALA A 56 4.68 -8.39 5.01
N TRP A 57 4.52 -7.11 4.76
CA TRP A 57 3.22 -6.45 4.93
C TRP A 57 2.18 -7.02 3.96
N GLY A 58 2.56 -7.18 2.71
CA GLY A 58 1.67 -7.73 1.69
C GLY A 58 1.21 -9.14 2.02
N ARG A 59 2.13 -9.97 2.51
CA ARG A 59 1.80 -11.33 2.92
C ARG A 59 0.84 -11.36 4.09
N ALA A 60 1.03 -10.48 5.05
CA ALA A 60 0.13 -10.37 6.21
C ALA A 60 -1.27 -9.94 5.77
N LEU A 61 -1.35 -8.98 4.88
CA LEU A 61 -2.63 -8.52 4.35
C LEU A 61 -3.36 -9.63 3.61
N LEU A 62 -2.65 -10.34 2.75
CA LEU A 62 -3.22 -11.44 1.99
C LEU A 62 -3.65 -12.60 2.89
N ALA A 63 -2.83 -12.93 3.88
CA ALA A 63 -3.14 -14.04 4.80
C ALA A 63 -4.43 -13.75 5.57
N TRP A 64 -4.57 -12.52 6.04
CA TRP A 64 -5.79 -12.13 6.75
C TRP A 64 -7.01 -12.18 5.84
N ALA A 65 -6.89 -11.63 4.64
CA ALA A 65 -8.01 -11.61 3.69
C ALA A 65 -8.45 -13.03 3.31
N ASP A 66 -7.49 -13.91 3.06
CA ASP A 66 -7.78 -15.30 2.72
C ASP A 66 -8.49 -16.02 3.87
N GLN A 67 -8.05 -15.74 5.09
CA GLN A 67 -8.65 -16.34 6.27
C GLN A 67 -10.12 -15.92 6.42
N GLN A 68 -10.40 -14.64 6.16
CA GLN A 68 -11.77 -14.12 6.25
C GLN A 68 -12.67 -14.79 5.20
N GLN A 69 -12.15 -15.00 4.02
CA GLN A 69 -12.92 -15.65 2.97
C GLN A 69 -13.27 -17.08 3.31
N ARG A 70 -12.35 -17.81 3.97
CA ARG A 70 -12.57 -19.19 4.37
C ARG A 70 -13.53 -19.31 5.54
N GLU A 71 -13.48 -18.37 6.47
CA GLU A 71 -14.28 -18.42 7.70
C GLU A 71 -15.67 -17.83 7.52
N THR A 72 -15.87 -17.02 6.48
CA THR A 72 -17.19 -16.45 6.22
C THR A 72 -18.12 -17.55 5.77
N PRO A 73 -19.20 -17.79 6.52
CA PRO A 73 -20.17 -18.80 6.10
C PRO A 73 -20.79 -18.41 4.78
N THR A 74 -20.83 -19.35 3.89
CA THR A 74 -21.49 -19.14 2.61
C THR A 74 -22.98 -19.09 2.84
N PRO A 75 -23.66 -18.04 2.46
CA PRO A 75 -25.12 -17.98 2.62
C PRO A 75 -25.84 -19.00 1.78
#